data_38223e70149d42bc206898429e4bfeaf
#
_entry.id   38223e70149d42bc206898429e4bfeaf
#
_cell.length_a   1.000
_cell.length_b   1.000
_cell.length_c   1.000
_cell.angle_alpha   90.00
_cell.angle_beta   90.00
_cell.angle_gamma   90.00
#
_symmetry.space_group_name_H-M   'P 1'
#
loop_
_entity.id
_entity.type
_entity.pdbx_description
1 polymer ?
#
loop_
_entity_poly.entity_id
_entity_poly.type
_entity_poly.pdbx_seq_one_letter_code
_entity_poly.pdbx_strand_id
1 'polypeptide(L)'
;MHFGPYAQMGICESWPLSEEDASWSRRDVDWEDDPKVFREQYVNLNRSFNPMRFVPEQWADVGARDGFKYFLLTTKHHDGFCMFDTKYTDYKITDPSCPFHTHKYANVVKHAFDAFRARGIAIAAYFSKPDWHCPWYWAEGMERPVGSWRNPTYDPKEHPDVWEKYVEFTHNQIMELVGGDYGRIDILWLDGGQVDPKNNQDIRLSEVLARARKIQPWLLSADRTIGGENENYITPEQSVPSDYVPVPWESCVTVGTGFAYKYGDTYKS
;
A
#
# COMPACT_ATOMS: atom_id res chain seq x y z
N MET A 1 -1.63 -0.70 -9.36
CA MET A 1 -3.08 -0.50 -9.46
C MET A 1 -3.66 -0.31 -8.07
N HIS A 2 -4.27 0.82 -7.81
CA HIS A 2 -4.99 1.10 -6.57
C HIS A 2 -6.41 0.56 -6.66
N PHE A 3 -6.82 -0.21 -5.66
CA PHE A 3 -8.17 -0.72 -5.54
C PHE A 3 -8.50 -0.90 -4.06
N GLY A 4 -9.47 -0.14 -3.56
CA GLY A 4 -9.82 -0.13 -2.15
C GLY A 4 -10.93 0.88 -1.82
N PRO A 5 -11.37 0.97 -0.56
CA PRO A 5 -12.50 1.81 -0.15
C PRO A 5 -12.29 3.31 -0.42
N TYR A 6 -11.08 3.81 -0.33
CA TYR A 6 -10.76 5.22 -0.60
C TYR A 6 -11.02 5.63 -2.05
N ALA A 7 -10.97 4.72 -3.01
CA ALA A 7 -11.28 5.01 -4.40
C ALA A 7 -12.69 5.57 -4.61
N GLN A 8 -13.62 5.23 -3.74
CA GLN A 8 -15.00 5.71 -3.80
C GLN A 8 -15.13 7.19 -3.45
N MET A 9 -14.25 7.69 -2.59
CA MET A 9 -14.25 9.09 -2.13
C MET A 9 -13.38 10.00 -2.98
N GLY A 10 -12.55 9.46 -3.86
CA GLY A 10 -11.55 10.22 -4.59
C GLY A 10 -10.42 10.76 -3.72
N ILE A 11 -10.26 10.23 -2.52
CA ILE A 11 -9.23 10.60 -1.55
C ILE A 11 -8.37 9.39 -1.31
N CYS A 12 -7.25 9.24 -2.01
CA CYS A 12 -6.47 8.01 -1.86
C CYS A 12 -5.39 8.11 -0.77
N GLU A 13 -4.65 9.19 -0.71
CA GLU A 13 -3.51 9.31 0.20
C GLU A 13 -3.68 10.45 1.20
N SER A 14 -4.82 11.08 1.13
CA SER A 14 -5.10 12.32 1.84
C SER A 14 -5.81 12.05 3.16
N TRP A 15 -5.29 11.12 3.94
CA TRP A 15 -5.83 10.88 5.27
C TRP A 15 -5.31 11.95 6.23
N PRO A 16 -6.15 12.89 6.70
CA PRO A 16 -5.70 13.92 7.61
C PRO A 16 -5.55 13.35 9.03
N LEU A 17 -4.33 12.98 9.36
CA LEU A 17 -4.00 12.41 10.67
C LEU A 17 -3.62 13.47 11.70
N SER A 18 -3.25 14.69 11.24
CA SER A 18 -3.00 15.84 12.10
C SER A 18 -3.57 17.11 11.50
N GLU A 19 -3.78 18.15 12.31
CA GLU A 19 -4.28 19.45 11.83
C GLU A 19 -3.35 20.08 10.80
N GLU A 20 -2.05 19.96 10.98
CA GLU A 20 -1.05 20.55 10.09
C GLU A 20 -1.05 19.89 8.73
N ASP A 21 -1.15 18.57 8.70
CA ASP A 21 -1.12 17.79 7.47
C ASP A 21 -2.51 17.67 6.82
N ALA A 22 -3.57 17.95 7.57
CA ALA A 22 -4.93 17.92 7.06
C ALA A 22 -5.20 19.01 6.01
N SER A 23 -4.43 20.09 6.02
CA SER A 23 -4.68 21.26 5.17
C SER A 23 -4.68 20.93 3.68
N TRP A 24 -3.78 20.10 3.20
CA TRP A 24 -3.73 19.73 1.79
C TRP A 24 -4.72 18.65 1.42
N SER A 25 -4.99 17.72 2.30
CA SER A 25 -5.97 16.66 2.10
C SER A 25 -7.41 17.17 2.17
N ARG A 26 -7.67 18.20 2.98
CA ARG A 26 -8.96 18.88 3.06
C ARG A 26 -9.29 19.73 1.84
N ARG A 27 -8.37 19.95 0.94
CA ARG A 27 -8.68 20.62 -0.34
C ARG A 27 -9.75 19.90 -1.13
N ASP A 28 -9.86 18.60 -0.94
CA ASP A 28 -10.78 17.74 -1.67
C ASP A 28 -12.05 17.43 -0.86
N VAL A 29 -12.16 17.92 0.40
CA VAL A 29 -13.35 17.74 1.24
C VAL A 29 -13.74 19.07 1.88
N ASP A 30 -15.01 19.38 1.81
CA ASP A 30 -15.62 20.62 2.34
C ASP A 30 -16.70 20.34 3.39
N TRP A 31 -16.88 19.09 3.78
CA TRP A 31 -17.94 18.66 4.69
C TRP A 31 -17.49 18.38 6.12
N GLU A 32 -16.19 18.32 6.40
CA GLU A 32 -15.66 17.99 7.72
C GLU A 32 -14.38 18.75 8.02
N ASP A 33 -14.40 19.50 9.11
CA ASP A 33 -13.25 20.29 9.56
C ASP A 33 -12.44 19.62 10.67
N ASP A 34 -13.06 18.67 11.40
CA ASP A 34 -12.37 17.93 12.45
C ASP A 34 -11.60 16.72 11.88
N PRO A 35 -10.27 16.69 11.96
CA PRO A 35 -9.47 15.60 11.43
C PRO A 35 -9.75 14.25 12.10
N LYS A 36 -10.19 14.23 13.36
CA LYS A 36 -10.55 12.98 14.05
C LYS A 36 -11.84 12.41 13.50
N VAL A 37 -12.84 13.25 13.30
CA VAL A 37 -14.11 12.86 12.69
C VAL A 37 -13.90 12.43 11.25
N PHE A 38 -13.10 13.16 10.48
CA PHE A 38 -12.75 12.75 9.11
C PHE A 38 -12.04 11.40 9.08
N ARG A 39 -11.08 11.17 9.99
CA ARG A 39 -10.41 9.87 10.11
C ARG A 39 -11.39 8.74 10.39
N GLU A 40 -12.33 8.95 11.30
CA GLU A 40 -13.36 7.96 11.62
C GLU A 40 -14.26 7.68 10.40
N GLN A 41 -14.68 8.70 9.68
CA GLN A 41 -15.42 8.56 8.42
C GLN A 41 -14.63 7.76 7.39
N TYR A 42 -13.34 8.06 7.24
CA TYR A 42 -12.47 7.37 6.30
C TYR A 42 -12.30 5.88 6.65
N VAL A 43 -11.99 5.56 7.90
CA VAL A 43 -11.87 4.17 8.36
C VAL A 43 -13.16 3.39 8.10
N ASN A 44 -14.31 4.00 8.36
CA ASN A 44 -15.62 3.38 8.17
C ASN A 44 -16.02 3.17 6.69
N LEU A 45 -15.23 3.63 5.71
CA LEU A 45 -15.47 3.32 4.29
C LEU A 45 -15.44 1.81 4.00
N ASN A 46 -14.71 1.03 4.79
CA ASN A 46 -14.71 -0.44 4.68
C ASN A 46 -16.11 -1.04 4.83
N ARG A 47 -17.00 -0.40 5.61
CA ARG A 47 -18.37 -0.85 5.87
C ARG A 47 -19.32 -0.69 4.67
N SER A 48 -18.92 0.11 3.69
CA SER A 48 -19.66 0.31 2.43
C SER A 48 -18.91 -0.25 1.21
N PHE A 49 -17.66 -0.68 1.39
CA PHE A 49 -16.84 -1.17 0.30
C PHE A 49 -17.31 -2.56 -0.16
N ASN A 50 -18.03 -2.58 -1.28
CA ASN A 50 -18.63 -3.80 -1.82
C ASN A 50 -18.46 -3.90 -3.34
N PRO A 51 -17.27 -4.24 -3.84
CA PRO A 51 -16.97 -4.28 -5.27
C PRO A 51 -17.55 -5.54 -5.97
N MET A 52 -18.86 -5.69 -5.98
CA MET A 52 -19.59 -6.86 -6.52
C MET A 52 -19.29 -7.17 -7.99
N ARG A 53 -18.77 -6.20 -8.75
CA ARG A 53 -18.38 -6.39 -10.16
C ARG A 53 -16.92 -6.79 -10.34
N PHE A 54 -16.19 -7.05 -9.26
CA PHE A 54 -14.82 -7.50 -9.35
C PHE A 54 -14.78 -8.93 -9.92
N VAL A 55 -14.16 -9.06 -11.11
CA VAL A 55 -13.91 -10.31 -11.80
C VAL A 55 -12.44 -10.33 -12.24
N PRO A 56 -11.55 -10.95 -11.47
CA PRO A 56 -10.10 -10.87 -11.67
C PRO A 56 -9.64 -11.42 -13.03
N GLU A 57 -10.36 -12.42 -13.56
CA GLU A 57 -10.07 -12.99 -14.87
C GLU A 57 -10.25 -11.96 -16.00
N GLN A 58 -11.27 -11.10 -15.91
CA GLN A 58 -11.49 -10.03 -16.90
C GLN A 58 -10.35 -9.00 -16.88
N TRP A 59 -9.83 -8.66 -15.71
CA TRP A 59 -8.67 -7.78 -15.58
C TRP A 59 -7.43 -8.41 -16.21
N ALA A 60 -7.20 -9.70 -15.92
CA ALA A 60 -6.06 -10.43 -16.44
C ALA A 60 -6.16 -10.64 -17.96
N ASP A 61 -7.36 -10.82 -18.53
CA ASP A 61 -7.59 -10.90 -19.97
C ASP A 61 -7.23 -9.59 -20.68
N VAL A 62 -7.61 -8.44 -20.09
CA VAL A 62 -7.22 -7.12 -20.59
C VAL A 62 -5.71 -6.96 -20.54
N GLY A 63 -5.07 -7.28 -19.40
CA GLY A 63 -3.62 -7.19 -19.27
C GLY A 63 -2.86 -8.06 -20.29
N ALA A 64 -3.32 -9.29 -20.52
CA ALA A 64 -2.72 -10.20 -21.49
C ALA A 64 -2.90 -9.71 -22.93
N ARG A 65 -4.10 -9.26 -23.28
CA ARG A 65 -4.41 -8.70 -24.61
C ARG A 65 -3.55 -7.47 -24.92
N ASP A 66 -3.37 -6.60 -23.92
CA ASP A 66 -2.66 -5.34 -24.09
C ASP A 66 -1.13 -5.49 -23.86
N GLY A 67 -0.66 -6.72 -23.66
CA GLY A 67 0.77 -7.06 -23.63
C GLY A 67 1.49 -6.73 -22.32
N PHE A 68 0.78 -6.64 -21.21
CA PHE A 68 1.37 -6.40 -19.90
C PHE A 68 2.34 -7.52 -19.50
N LYS A 69 3.48 -7.16 -18.92
CA LYS A 69 4.53 -8.09 -18.52
C LYS A 69 4.49 -8.41 -17.03
N TYR A 70 4.05 -7.46 -16.24
CA TYR A 70 3.79 -7.66 -14.82
C TYR A 70 2.54 -6.89 -14.38
N PHE A 71 1.95 -7.36 -13.29
CA PHE A 71 0.78 -6.76 -12.65
C PHE A 71 1.16 -6.39 -11.22
N LEU A 72 1.07 -5.11 -10.89
CA LEU A 72 1.31 -4.58 -9.56
C LEU A 72 -0.03 -4.18 -8.94
N LEU A 73 -0.38 -4.83 -7.82
CA LEU A 73 -1.58 -4.53 -7.06
C LEU A 73 -1.23 -4.01 -5.69
N THR A 74 -1.91 -2.96 -5.28
CA THR A 74 -1.86 -2.42 -3.91
C THR A 74 -2.50 -3.43 -2.96
N THR A 75 -1.67 -4.18 -2.23
CA THR A 75 -2.17 -5.18 -1.25
C THR A 75 -2.61 -4.52 0.04
N LYS A 76 -1.91 -3.47 0.46
CA LYS A 76 -2.21 -2.56 1.56
C LYS A 76 -1.60 -1.20 1.24
N HIS A 77 -2.38 -0.11 1.33
CA HIS A 77 -1.88 1.26 1.22
C HIS A 77 -1.58 1.86 2.60
N HIS A 78 -1.18 3.13 2.67
CA HIS A 78 -0.85 3.84 3.92
C HIS A 78 -1.98 3.86 4.93
N ASP A 79 -3.23 3.79 4.49
CA ASP A 79 -4.42 3.75 5.34
C ASP A 79 -4.57 2.44 6.15
N GLY A 80 -3.75 1.44 5.86
CA GLY A 80 -3.72 0.17 6.57
C GLY A 80 -4.80 -0.83 6.13
N PHE A 81 -5.73 -0.47 5.21
CA PHE A 81 -6.75 -1.41 4.76
C PHE A 81 -6.16 -2.51 3.88
N CYS A 82 -6.27 -3.75 4.34
CA CYS A 82 -5.70 -4.91 3.66
C CYS A 82 -6.68 -5.50 2.64
N MET A 83 -6.27 -5.56 1.37
CA MET A 83 -7.01 -6.21 0.28
C MET A 83 -6.78 -7.71 0.24
N PHE A 84 -6.09 -8.26 1.24
CA PHE A 84 -5.75 -9.68 1.42
C PHE A 84 -6.17 -10.17 2.80
N ASP A 85 -6.26 -11.47 2.96
CA ASP A 85 -6.69 -12.11 4.21
C ASP A 85 -5.54 -12.23 5.21
N THR A 86 -5.19 -11.11 5.82
CA THR A 86 -4.16 -11.09 6.89
C THR A 86 -4.73 -11.58 8.22
N LYS A 87 -3.87 -12.18 9.05
CA LYS A 87 -4.17 -12.58 10.43
C LYS A 87 -3.85 -11.51 11.46
N TYR A 88 -3.23 -10.40 11.03
CA TYR A 88 -2.62 -9.42 11.94
C TYR A 88 -3.46 -8.17 12.15
N THR A 89 -4.55 -8.00 11.41
CA THR A 89 -5.54 -6.94 11.62
C THR A 89 -6.92 -7.37 11.11
N ASP A 90 -7.96 -6.84 11.73
CA ASP A 90 -9.33 -6.98 11.26
C ASP A 90 -9.71 -5.89 10.23
N TYR A 91 -8.83 -4.90 10.03
CA TYR A 91 -9.02 -3.85 9.00
C TYR A 91 -8.66 -4.41 7.61
N LYS A 92 -9.49 -5.28 7.10
CA LYS A 92 -9.28 -6.03 5.86
C LYS A 92 -10.58 -6.34 5.13
N ILE A 93 -10.48 -6.56 3.83
CA ILE A 93 -11.64 -6.84 2.96
C ILE A 93 -12.36 -8.16 3.29
N THR A 94 -11.69 -9.10 3.92
CA THR A 94 -12.26 -10.40 4.33
C THR A 94 -12.88 -10.39 5.72
N ASP A 95 -12.81 -9.26 6.44
CA ASP A 95 -13.45 -9.12 7.76
C ASP A 95 -14.97 -8.97 7.62
N PRO A 96 -15.77 -9.53 8.55
CA PRO A 96 -17.22 -9.40 8.55
C PRO A 96 -17.77 -7.96 8.55
N SER A 97 -16.99 -6.97 8.98
CA SER A 97 -17.35 -5.55 8.89
C SER A 97 -17.39 -5.04 7.44
N CYS A 98 -16.68 -5.70 6.52
CA CYS A 98 -16.69 -5.37 5.11
C CYS A 98 -17.75 -6.21 4.37
N PRO A 99 -18.75 -5.62 3.70
CA PRO A 99 -19.83 -6.36 3.07
C PRO A 99 -19.35 -7.34 1.97
N PHE A 100 -18.19 -7.10 1.40
CA PHE A 100 -17.60 -7.98 0.38
C PHE A 100 -17.03 -9.30 0.96
N HIS A 101 -16.92 -9.45 2.28
CA HIS A 101 -16.28 -10.61 2.92
C HIS A 101 -16.88 -11.97 2.54
N THR A 102 -18.17 -12.04 2.16
CA THR A 102 -18.84 -13.28 1.74
C THR A 102 -18.72 -13.55 0.24
N HIS A 103 -18.16 -12.64 -0.52
CA HIS A 103 -18.03 -12.81 -1.96
C HIS A 103 -16.97 -13.87 -2.28
N LYS A 104 -17.17 -14.65 -3.35
CA LYS A 104 -16.23 -15.70 -3.78
C LYS A 104 -14.80 -15.19 -4.03
N TYR A 105 -14.66 -13.90 -4.33
CA TYR A 105 -13.39 -13.21 -4.55
C TYR A 105 -13.01 -12.29 -3.39
N ALA A 106 -13.50 -12.55 -2.17
CA ALA A 106 -13.25 -11.66 -1.03
C ALA A 106 -11.75 -11.42 -0.75
N ASN A 107 -10.91 -12.45 -0.90
CA ASN A 107 -9.46 -12.26 -0.90
C ASN A 107 -9.01 -11.75 -2.28
N VAL A 108 -9.21 -10.44 -2.51
CA VAL A 108 -8.95 -9.79 -3.81
C VAL A 108 -7.53 -10.04 -4.30
N VAL A 109 -6.54 -9.89 -3.43
CA VAL A 109 -5.13 -10.07 -3.79
C VAL A 109 -4.87 -11.49 -4.30
N LYS A 110 -5.36 -12.51 -3.59
CA LYS A 110 -5.19 -13.90 -3.99
C LYS A 110 -5.75 -14.16 -5.38
N HIS A 111 -7.00 -13.77 -5.58
CA HIS A 111 -7.70 -14.04 -6.84
C HIS A 111 -7.15 -13.24 -8.01
N ALA A 112 -6.77 -11.98 -7.79
CA ALA A 112 -6.11 -11.18 -8.82
C ALA A 112 -4.76 -11.78 -9.22
N PHE A 113 -3.93 -12.12 -8.24
CA PHE A 113 -2.60 -12.71 -8.52
C PHE A 113 -2.71 -14.03 -9.27
N ASP A 114 -3.64 -14.91 -8.86
CA ASP A 114 -3.85 -16.19 -9.54
C ASP A 114 -4.33 -15.99 -10.99
N ALA A 115 -5.24 -15.04 -11.22
CA ALA A 115 -5.76 -14.75 -12.55
C ALA A 115 -4.68 -14.21 -13.51
N PHE A 116 -3.85 -13.27 -13.06
CA PHE A 116 -2.76 -12.71 -13.88
C PHE A 116 -1.66 -13.74 -14.12
N ARG A 117 -1.29 -14.50 -13.09
CA ARG A 117 -0.30 -15.58 -13.21
C ARG A 117 -0.72 -16.65 -14.19
N ALA A 118 -2.01 -17.01 -14.23
CA ALA A 118 -2.55 -17.95 -15.20
C ALA A 118 -2.42 -17.50 -16.66
N ARG A 119 -2.18 -16.21 -16.89
CA ARG A 119 -1.92 -15.61 -18.21
C ARG A 119 -0.43 -15.36 -18.47
N GLY A 120 0.45 -15.87 -17.62
CA GLY A 120 1.90 -15.70 -17.77
C GLY A 120 2.41 -14.30 -17.44
N ILE A 121 1.62 -13.49 -16.71
CA ILE A 121 1.99 -12.14 -16.27
C ILE A 121 2.65 -12.26 -14.90
N ALA A 122 3.83 -11.65 -14.74
CA ALA A 122 4.56 -11.62 -13.48
C ALA A 122 3.79 -10.84 -12.40
N ILE A 123 3.99 -11.18 -11.14
CA ILE A 123 3.22 -10.64 -10.02
C ILE A 123 4.08 -9.71 -9.18
N ALA A 124 3.60 -8.50 -9.00
CA ALA A 124 4.17 -7.50 -8.11
C ALA A 124 3.20 -7.16 -6.98
N ALA A 125 3.64 -7.32 -5.75
CA ALA A 125 2.89 -6.97 -4.56
C ALA A 125 3.35 -5.59 -4.07
N TYR A 126 2.50 -4.57 -4.21
CA TYR A 126 2.70 -3.30 -3.54
C TYR A 126 2.31 -3.46 -2.06
N PHE A 127 3.17 -2.99 -1.19
CA PHE A 127 2.94 -2.96 0.24
C PHE A 127 3.44 -1.64 0.82
N SER A 128 2.58 -0.95 1.55
CA SER A 128 2.95 0.27 2.25
C SER A 128 3.74 -0.03 3.52
N LYS A 129 4.92 0.56 3.66
CA LYS A 129 5.72 0.49 4.88
C LYS A 129 5.09 1.28 6.05
N PRO A 130 4.59 2.51 5.88
CA PRO A 130 3.77 3.15 6.91
C PRO A 130 2.36 2.54 6.97
N ASP A 131 1.74 2.62 8.15
CA ASP A 131 0.37 2.13 8.37
C ASP A 131 -0.35 3.03 9.38
N TRP A 132 -1.22 3.88 8.87
CA TRP A 132 -1.92 4.87 9.70
C TRP A 132 -3.07 4.30 10.53
N HIS A 133 -3.44 3.05 10.31
CA HIS A 133 -4.43 2.35 11.12
C HIS A 133 -3.79 1.52 12.24
N CYS A 134 -2.56 1.07 12.03
CA CYS A 134 -1.85 0.24 13.00
C CYS A 134 -1.59 1.01 14.31
N PRO A 135 -2.03 0.50 15.48
CA PRO A 135 -1.88 1.20 16.77
C PRO A 135 -0.42 1.32 17.24
N TRP A 136 0.50 0.61 16.59
CA TRP A 136 1.93 0.71 16.87
C TRP A 136 2.67 1.66 15.93
N TYR A 137 2.04 2.14 14.86
CA TYR A 137 2.53 3.22 14.01
C TYR A 137 1.82 4.53 14.36
N TRP A 138 0.50 4.48 14.48
CA TRP A 138 -0.34 5.58 14.91
C TRP A 138 -0.85 5.29 16.34
N ALA A 139 0.01 5.53 17.34
CA ALA A 139 -0.29 5.27 18.74
C ALA A 139 -1.08 6.44 19.33
N GLU A 140 -2.30 6.17 19.75
CA GLU A 140 -3.14 7.17 20.43
C GLU A 140 -2.50 7.65 21.72
N GLY A 141 -2.60 8.95 21.99
CA GLY A 141 -2.02 9.58 23.18
C GLY A 141 -0.52 9.80 23.10
N MET A 142 0.11 9.52 21.97
CA MET A 142 1.53 9.77 21.71
C MET A 142 1.72 10.79 20.57
N GLU A 143 0.70 11.57 20.26
CA GLU A 143 0.73 12.53 19.15
C GLU A 143 1.84 13.56 19.37
N ARG A 144 2.70 13.68 18.37
CA ARG A 144 3.65 14.78 18.29
C ARG A 144 2.90 16.08 18.00
N PRO A 145 3.28 17.19 18.66
CA PRO A 145 2.71 18.51 18.33
C PRO A 145 2.97 18.94 16.88
N VAL A 146 4.07 18.46 16.30
CA VAL A 146 4.49 18.74 14.92
C VAL A 146 4.97 17.44 14.31
N GLY A 147 4.09 16.74 13.63
CA GLY A 147 4.43 15.51 12.93
C GLY A 147 3.91 15.52 11.50
N SER A 148 4.74 15.20 10.53
CA SER A 148 4.21 14.89 9.21
C SER A 148 3.29 13.68 9.31
N TRP A 149 2.15 13.72 8.66
CA TRP A 149 1.24 12.58 8.53
C TRP A 149 1.94 11.30 8.01
N ARG A 150 3.09 11.46 7.40
CA ARG A 150 3.95 10.37 6.91
C ARG A 150 4.71 9.65 8.02
N ASN A 151 4.84 10.25 9.19
CA ASN A 151 5.64 9.73 10.30
C ASN A 151 4.74 9.09 11.37
N PRO A 152 5.28 8.19 12.20
CA PRO A 152 4.57 7.70 13.38
C PRO A 152 4.28 8.86 14.36
N THR A 153 3.27 8.70 15.21
CA THR A 153 2.83 9.71 16.19
C THR A 153 3.83 9.95 17.32
N TYR A 154 4.95 9.23 17.32
CA TYR A 154 6.00 9.28 18.35
C TYR A 154 7.38 9.17 17.71
N ASP A 155 8.44 9.41 18.47
CA ASP A 155 9.80 9.09 18.05
C ASP A 155 10.12 7.62 18.33
N PRO A 156 10.42 6.78 17.33
CA PRO A 156 10.79 5.39 17.56
C PRO A 156 12.00 5.20 18.48
N LYS A 157 12.89 6.18 18.61
CA LYS A 157 14.02 6.14 19.54
C LYS A 157 13.58 6.29 21.00
N GLU A 158 12.52 7.05 21.23
CA GLU A 158 11.97 7.28 22.57
C GLU A 158 11.05 6.14 23.01
N HIS A 159 10.46 5.43 22.06
CA HIS A 159 9.53 4.33 22.30
C HIS A 159 9.90 3.07 21.51
N PRO A 160 11.10 2.51 21.72
CA PRO A 160 11.59 1.37 20.93
C PRO A 160 10.75 0.10 21.11
N ASP A 161 10.10 -0.06 22.25
CA ASP A 161 9.19 -1.18 22.53
C ASP A 161 7.91 -1.13 21.71
N VAL A 162 7.39 0.05 21.42
CA VAL A 162 6.22 0.24 20.53
C VAL A 162 6.64 0.02 19.09
N TRP A 163 7.82 0.55 18.72
CA TRP A 163 8.34 0.39 17.38
C TRP A 163 8.65 -1.08 17.04
N GLU A 164 9.15 -1.85 17.99
CA GLU A 164 9.41 -3.28 17.81
C GLU A 164 8.14 -4.06 17.45
N LYS A 165 7.01 -3.75 18.09
CA LYS A 165 5.71 -4.34 17.75
C LYS A 165 5.28 -4.00 16.33
N TYR A 166 5.57 -2.76 15.89
CA TYR A 166 5.30 -2.35 14.51
C TYR A 166 6.18 -3.09 13.50
N VAL A 167 7.45 -3.27 13.81
CA VAL A 167 8.37 -4.07 12.98
C VAL A 167 7.88 -5.50 12.84
N GLU A 168 7.52 -6.13 13.96
CA GLU A 168 6.98 -7.51 13.94
C GLU A 168 5.69 -7.60 13.13
N PHE A 169 4.75 -6.68 13.32
CA PHE A 169 3.51 -6.58 12.55
C PHE A 169 3.79 -6.49 11.05
N THR A 170 4.68 -5.59 10.66
CA THR A 170 5.04 -5.34 9.25
C THR A 170 5.72 -6.56 8.63
N HIS A 171 6.68 -7.17 9.33
CA HIS A 171 7.34 -8.39 8.89
C HIS A 171 6.36 -9.54 8.70
N ASN A 172 5.44 -9.72 9.62
CA ASN A 172 4.45 -10.78 9.57
C ASN A 172 3.51 -10.63 8.37
N GLN A 173 3.02 -9.42 8.10
CA GLN A 173 2.19 -9.16 6.91
C GLN A 173 2.97 -9.36 5.60
N ILE A 174 4.21 -8.90 5.51
CA ILE A 174 5.07 -9.14 4.35
C ILE A 174 5.25 -10.66 4.14
N MET A 175 5.55 -11.40 5.21
CA MET A 175 5.76 -12.85 5.13
C MET A 175 4.48 -13.62 4.78
N GLU A 176 3.28 -13.14 5.12
CA GLU A 176 2.03 -13.72 4.61
C GLU A 176 1.97 -13.62 3.08
N LEU A 177 2.31 -12.45 2.52
CA LEU A 177 2.25 -12.24 1.06
C LEU A 177 3.27 -13.09 0.30
N VAL A 178 4.51 -13.22 0.83
CA VAL A 178 5.60 -13.92 0.14
C VAL A 178 5.83 -15.35 0.63
N GLY A 179 5.09 -15.80 1.65
CA GLY A 179 5.27 -17.10 2.29
C GLY A 179 4.79 -18.32 1.48
N GLY A 180 4.10 -18.08 0.35
CA GLY A 180 3.65 -19.15 -0.57
C GLY A 180 2.15 -19.21 -0.77
N ASP A 181 1.33 -18.78 0.19
CA ASP A 181 -0.13 -18.85 0.09
C ASP A 181 -0.69 -18.02 -1.08
N TYR A 182 0.01 -16.96 -1.45
CA TYR A 182 -0.29 -16.11 -2.62
C TYR A 182 0.46 -16.54 -3.89
N GLY A 183 1.16 -17.68 -3.85
CA GLY A 183 1.94 -18.24 -4.94
C GLY A 183 3.23 -17.46 -5.20
N ARG A 184 3.72 -17.54 -6.45
CA ARG A 184 4.93 -16.83 -6.86
C ARG A 184 4.70 -15.32 -6.88
N ILE A 185 5.53 -14.61 -6.15
CA ILE A 185 5.68 -13.14 -6.20
C ILE A 185 7.02 -12.84 -6.87
N ASP A 186 7.02 -12.03 -7.90
CA ASP A 186 8.23 -11.66 -8.64
C ASP A 186 8.84 -10.37 -8.11
N ILE A 187 8.00 -9.44 -7.65
CA ILE A 187 8.41 -8.13 -7.13
C ILE A 187 7.67 -7.82 -5.82
N LEU A 188 8.40 -7.42 -4.79
CA LEU A 188 7.86 -6.78 -3.60
C LEU A 188 8.14 -5.28 -3.70
N TRP A 189 7.09 -4.50 -3.90
CA TRP A 189 7.16 -3.06 -4.10
C TRP A 189 6.75 -2.34 -2.81
N LEU A 190 7.72 -1.77 -2.10
CA LEU A 190 7.58 -1.25 -0.75
C LEU A 190 7.50 0.28 -0.79
N ASP A 191 6.32 0.82 -0.63
CA ASP A 191 6.12 2.27 -0.60
C ASP A 191 6.41 2.89 0.76
N GLY A 192 6.54 4.23 0.77
CA GLY A 192 6.85 4.99 1.97
C GLY A 192 8.35 5.09 2.23
N GLY A 193 9.07 5.76 1.33
CA GLY A 193 10.53 5.96 1.43
C GLY A 193 11.00 6.66 2.71
N GLN A 194 10.08 7.34 3.43
CA GLN A 194 10.40 7.93 4.73
C GLN A 194 10.57 6.89 5.85
N VAL A 195 10.02 5.68 5.70
CA VAL A 195 10.26 4.58 6.64
C VAL A 195 11.63 3.99 6.30
N ASP A 196 12.64 4.58 6.90
CA ASP A 196 14.06 4.37 6.64
C ASP A 196 14.86 4.61 7.92
N PRO A 197 15.95 3.89 8.18
CA PRO A 197 16.83 4.11 9.34
C PRO A 197 17.30 5.56 9.53
N LYS A 198 17.49 6.31 8.43
CA LYS A 198 17.87 7.74 8.48
C LYS A 198 16.84 8.60 9.21
N ASN A 199 15.59 8.18 9.21
CA ASN A 199 14.48 8.87 9.86
C ASN A 199 14.10 8.23 11.20
N ASN A 200 14.97 7.40 11.77
CA ASN A 200 14.69 6.59 12.97
C ASN A 200 13.54 5.59 12.80
N GLN A 201 13.18 5.26 11.56
CA GLN A 201 12.10 4.37 11.22
C GLN A 201 12.66 3.08 10.60
N ASP A 202 13.58 2.43 11.31
CA ASP A 202 14.16 1.17 10.86
C ASP A 202 13.21 0.01 11.12
N ILE A 203 12.65 -0.54 10.04
CA ILE A 203 11.86 -1.77 10.08
C ILE A 203 12.69 -3.03 9.81
N ARG A 204 14.00 -2.93 9.83
CA ARG A 204 14.93 -4.04 9.51
C ARG A 204 14.57 -4.75 8.21
N LEU A 205 14.40 -3.96 7.16
CA LEU A 205 13.90 -4.43 5.86
C LEU A 205 14.79 -5.56 5.29
N SER A 206 16.12 -5.47 5.43
CA SER A 206 17.07 -6.49 4.96
C SER A 206 16.79 -7.85 5.59
N GLU A 207 16.36 -7.92 6.85
CA GLU A 207 16.05 -9.17 7.55
C GLU A 207 14.81 -9.85 6.95
N VAL A 208 13.72 -9.12 6.75
CA VAL A 208 12.49 -9.70 6.19
C VAL A 208 12.69 -10.09 4.73
N LEU A 209 13.45 -9.31 3.95
CA LEU A 209 13.78 -9.66 2.56
C LEU A 209 14.68 -10.90 2.48
N ALA A 210 15.64 -11.05 3.39
CA ALA A 210 16.47 -12.27 3.46
C ALA A 210 15.61 -13.51 3.77
N ARG A 211 14.61 -13.38 4.65
CA ARG A 211 13.65 -14.46 4.94
C ARG A 211 12.78 -14.76 3.71
N ALA A 212 12.24 -13.72 3.07
CA ALA A 212 11.42 -13.85 1.87
C ALA A 212 12.17 -14.55 0.73
N ARG A 213 13.43 -14.18 0.50
CA ARG A 213 14.28 -14.77 -0.54
C ARG A 213 14.73 -16.22 -0.27
N LYS A 214 14.64 -16.70 0.96
CA LYS A 214 14.78 -18.15 1.23
C LYS A 214 13.61 -18.97 0.66
N ILE A 215 12.42 -18.36 0.58
CA ILE A 215 11.22 -19.01 0.04
C ILE A 215 11.10 -18.71 -1.47
N GLN A 216 11.36 -17.48 -1.87
CA GLN A 216 11.26 -16.99 -3.25
C GLN A 216 12.60 -16.36 -3.70
N PRO A 217 13.60 -17.18 -4.12
CA PRO A 217 14.96 -16.67 -4.43
C PRO A 217 15.03 -15.65 -5.57
N TRP A 218 14.03 -15.61 -6.42
CA TRP A 218 13.92 -14.68 -7.56
C TRP A 218 13.33 -13.32 -7.19
N LEU A 219 12.89 -13.11 -5.94
CA LEU A 219 12.15 -11.93 -5.50
C LEU A 219 13.00 -10.65 -5.67
N LEU A 220 12.53 -9.77 -6.52
CA LEU A 220 13.01 -8.39 -6.61
C LEU A 220 12.33 -7.52 -5.55
N SER A 221 13.00 -6.45 -5.13
CA SER A 221 12.44 -5.45 -4.24
C SER A 221 12.71 -4.04 -4.73
N ALA A 222 11.74 -3.15 -4.50
CA ALA A 222 11.88 -1.71 -4.59
C ALA A 222 11.37 -1.11 -3.28
N ASP A 223 12.19 -0.31 -2.60
CA ASP A 223 11.87 0.20 -1.25
C ASP A 223 11.72 1.72 -1.19
N ARG A 224 11.78 2.39 -2.32
CA ARG A 224 11.62 3.85 -2.47
C ARG A 224 12.73 4.66 -1.77
N THR A 225 13.82 4.02 -1.38
CA THR A 225 15.03 4.67 -0.87
C THR A 225 16.05 4.73 -1.99
N ILE A 226 16.18 5.83 -2.67
CA ILE A 226 17.05 5.97 -3.85
C ILE A 226 18.48 5.54 -3.52
N GLY A 227 18.92 4.43 -4.15
CA GLY A 227 20.25 3.86 -3.94
C GLY A 227 20.41 3.06 -2.66
N GLY A 228 19.32 2.65 -2.01
CA GLY A 228 19.34 1.77 -0.84
C GLY A 228 19.76 0.34 -1.19
N GLU A 229 20.31 -0.37 -0.21
CA GLU A 229 20.80 -1.76 -0.38
C GLU A 229 19.68 -2.75 -0.76
N ASN A 230 18.43 -2.40 -0.48
CA ASN A 230 17.26 -3.23 -0.74
C ASN A 230 16.58 -2.90 -2.07
N GLU A 231 17.07 -1.94 -2.84
CA GLU A 231 16.55 -1.60 -4.15
C GLU A 231 17.25 -2.41 -5.26
N ASN A 232 16.47 -3.19 -6.00
CA ASN A 232 16.95 -3.82 -7.23
C ASN A 232 16.77 -2.90 -8.46
N TYR A 233 15.92 -1.88 -8.35
CA TYR A 233 15.68 -0.85 -9.36
C TYR A 233 15.06 0.39 -8.69
N ILE A 234 15.26 1.56 -9.27
CA ILE A 234 14.71 2.81 -8.76
C ILE A 234 13.31 3.07 -9.31
N THR A 235 12.50 3.82 -8.54
CA THR A 235 11.09 4.04 -8.84
C THR A 235 10.74 5.54 -8.83
N PRO A 236 11.16 6.34 -9.84
CA PRO A 236 10.69 7.71 -9.97
C PRO A 236 9.16 7.75 -10.07
N GLU A 237 8.57 8.81 -9.49
CA GLU A 237 7.13 8.99 -9.44
C GLU A 237 6.71 10.19 -10.27
N GLN A 238 5.65 10.03 -11.06
CA GLN A 238 5.08 11.07 -11.95
C GLN A 238 6.09 11.74 -12.88
N SER A 239 7.24 11.09 -13.09
CA SER A 239 8.32 11.61 -13.92
C SER A 239 9.02 10.48 -14.67
N VAL A 240 9.52 10.82 -15.83
CA VAL A 240 10.41 9.94 -16.62
C VAL A 240 11.77 10.60 -16.64
N PRO A 241 12.86 9.88 -16.34
CA PRO A 241 14.21 10.45 -16.41
C PRO A 241 14.47 11.07 -17.77
N SER A 242 14.95 12.32 -17.78
CA SER A 242 15.32 13.03 -19.02
C SER A 242 16.66 12.58 -19.60
N ASP A 243 17.52 12.03 -18.75
CA ASP A 243 18.86 11.60 -19.09
C ASP A 243 19.04 10.10 -18.89
N TYR A 244 20.13 9.57 -19.42
CA TYR A 244 20.48 8.16 -19.22
C TYR A 244 20.67 7.84 -17.73
N VAL A 245 19.94 6.82 -17.27
CA VAL A 245 20.06 6.28 -15.92
C VAL A 245 20.75 4.91 -16.00
N PRO A 246 21.93 4.73 -15.37
CA PRO A 246 22.74 3.53 -15.51
C PRO A 246 22.26 2.34 -14.64
N VAL A 247 21.04 2.41 -14.11
CA VAL A 247 20.41 1.36 -13.31
C VAL A 247 18.99 1.08 -13.84
N PRO A 248 18.45 -0.12 -13.63
CA PRO A 248 17.06 -0.38 -13.96
C PRO A 248 16.12 0.59 -13.24
N TRP A 249 15.06 0.99 -13.89
CA TRP A 249 14.07 1.88 -13.30
C TRP A 249 12.65 1.59 -13.81
N GLU A 250 11.70 1.98 -12.99
CA GLU A 250 10.27 1.95 -13.26
C GLU A 250 9.69 3.32 -12.91
N SER A 251 8.80 3.88 -13.70
CA SER A 251 8.09 5.09 -13.34
C SER A 251 6.61 4.80 -13.09
N CYS A 252 6.10 5.15 -11.91
CA CYS A 252 4.67 5.13 -11.68
C CYS A 252 4.03 6.46 -12.11
N VAL A 253 3.23 6.39 -13.16
CA VAL A 253 2.55 7.54 -13.75
C VAL A 253 1.04 7.29 -13.70
N THR A 254 0.29 8.29 -13.21
CA THR A 254 -1.16 8.22 -13.19
C THR A 254 -1.75 8.43 -14.58
N VAL A 255 -2.84 7.75 -14.89
CA VAL A 255 -3.62 7.97 -16.11
C VAL A 255 -4.51 9.22 -15.96
N GLY A 256 -5.06 9.43 -14.77
CA GLY A 256 -5.81 10.63 -14.40
C GLY A 256 -4.96 11.71 -13.73
N THR A 257 -5.60 12.65 -13.05
CA THR A 257 -4.94 13.75 -12.30
C THR A 257 -4.33 13.30 -10.97
N GLY A 258 -4.74 12.14 -10.46
CA GLY A 258 -4.26 11.55 -9.20
C GLY A 258 -4.29 10.02 -9.26
N PHE A 259 -3.85 9.37 -8.17
CA PHE A 259 -3.82 7.91 -8.08
C PHE A 259 -5.22 7.29 -7.86
N ALA A 260 -6.12 8.03 -7.21
CA ALA A 260 -7.50 7.57 -7.01
C ALA A 260 -8.38 7.89 -8.23
N TYR A 261 -9.41 7.06 -8.42
CA TYR A 261 -10.48 7.39 -9.34
C TYR A 261 -11.26 8.60 -8.82
N LYS A 262 -11.48 9.58 -9.69
CA LYS A 262 -12.35 10.73 -9.44
C LYS A 262 -13.43 10.80 -10.51
N TYR A 263 -14.69 11.05 -10.08
CA TYR A 263 -15.76 11.31 -11.02
C TYR A 263 -15.47 12.61 -11.78
N GLY A 264 -15.55 12.57 -13.11
CA GLY A 264 -15.25 13.74 -13.94
C GLY A 264 -13.74 14.02 -14.11
N ASP A 265 -12.86 13.10 -13.73
CA ASP A 265 -11.42 13.23 -13.93
C ASP A 265 -11.07 13.33 -15.43
N THR A 266 -9.99 14.03 -15.74
CA THR A 266 -9.44 14.12 -17.08
C THR A 266 -8.24 13.19 -17.22
N TYR A 267 -8.26 12.38 -18.25
CA TYR A 267 -7.15 11.47 -18.53
C TYR A 267 -6.06 12.16 -19.34
N LYS A 268 -4.82 11.81 -19.02
CA LYS A 268 -3.64 12.25 -19.77
C LYS A 268 -3.65 11.61 -21.17
N SER A 269 -3.30 12.40 -22.18
CA SER A 269 -3.18 11.95 -23.58
C SER A 269 -1.83 11.31 -23.85
#